data_c8551baf93ad949b9c9fbd7f4f7cfac7
#
_entry.id   c8551baf93ad949b9c9fbd7f4f7cfac7
#
_cell.length_a   1.000
_cell.length_b   1.000
_cell.length_c   1.000
_cell.angle_alpha   90.00
_cell.angle_beta   90.00
_cell.angle_gamma   90.00
#
_symmetry.space_group_name_H-M   'P 1'
#
loop_
_entity.id
_entity.type
_entity.pdbx_description
1 polymer ?
#
loop_
_entity_poly.entity_id
_entity_poly.type
_entity_poly.pdbx_seq_one_letter_code
_entity_poly.pdbx_strand_id
1 'polypeptide(L)'
;MRLRTLLLSVVGTAMLLGAACPRKGKTVPKAAPAKSALPDSADQIAFGARVILTDKGVNKGELLADTSLTYDDGTRLELRRINLTFYNSLGQKDGTMTARAGTYNMRLSRIEARGDVVVVRDDGKRLTSQQVVFDQVRNQFFTDSAFVLNEPNKVFTGVGFESDPRLTNFRCLKECKGTAPVQVPTR
;
A
#
# COMPACT_ATOMS: atom_id res chain seq x y z
N MET A 1 -12.71 -54.05 48.95
CA MET A 1 -12.14 -55.35 49.36
C MET A 1 -10.64 -55.34 49.01
N ARG A 2 -9.84 -55.33 50.10
CA ARG A 2 -8.40 -55.74 50.18
C ARG A 2 -7.41 -55.00 49.32
N LEU A 3 -6.52 -54.14 49.84
CA LEU A 3 -5.55 -54.23 50.98
C LEU A 3 -4.18 -54.77 50.52
N ARG A 4 -3.16 -53.95 50.88
CA ARG A 4 -1.77 -54.34 51.19
C ARG A 4 -0.80 -54.47 49.98
N THR A 5 0.45 -54.04 50.01
CA THR A 5 1.46 -53.80 51.09
C THR A 5 2.64 -53.08 50.45
N LEU A 6 3.18 -52.02 51.00
CA LEU A 6 4.49 -51.82 51.68
C LEU A 6 5.64 -52.71 51.25
N LEU A 7 6.79 -52.05 50.91
CA LEU A 7 8.18 -52.29 51.38
C LEU A 7 9.12 -51.39 50.56
N LEU A 8 9.69 -50.39 51.12
CA LEU A 8 11.02 -50.17 51.75
C LEU A 8 12.20 -50.95 51.13
N SER A 9 13.19 -50.19 50.63
CA SER A 9 14.62 -50.21 50.93
C SER A 9 15.39 -49.32 49.98
N VAL A 10 16.00 -48.24 50.42
CA VAL A 10 17.31 -48.12 51.05
C VAL A 10 18.47 -48.05 50.05
N VAL A 11 19.07 -46.82 49.97
CA VAL A 11 20.52 -46.49 49.88
C VAL A 11 21.25 -46.82 48.60
N GLY A 12 21.77 -45.78 48.01
CA GLY A 12 22.84 -45.85 47.00
C GLY A 12 23.35 -44.46 46.65
N THR A 13 24.09 -43.85 47.56
CA THR A 13 24.87 -42.63 47.34
C THR A 13 25.98 -42.91 46.33
N ALA A 14 25.93 -42.28 45.15
CA ALA A 14 27.08 -42.18 44.25
C ALA A 14 27.27 -40.72 43.86
N MET A 15 28.25 -40.08 44.55
CA MET A 15 28.85 -38.81 44.12
C MET A 15 29.56 -39.04 42.80
N LEU A 16 29.05 -38.46 41.72
CA LEU A 16 29.78 -38.23 40.48
C LEU A 16 30.10 -36.74 40.38
N LEU A 17 31.34 -36.41 40.71
CA LEU A 17 31.93 -35.11 40.38
C LEU A 17 31.99 -34.95 38.87
N GLY A 18 31.01 -34.28 38.29
CA GLY A 18 31.03 -33.83 36.92
C GLY A 18 31.79 -32.52 36.82
N ALA A 19 32.98 -32.56 36.23
CA ALA A 19 33.77 -31.39 35.88
C ALA A 19 32.96 -30.46 34.95
N ALA A 20 32.49 -29.32 35.47
CA ALA A 20 31.89 -28.28 34.69
C ALA A 20 32.97 -27.57 33.86
N CYS A 21 33.09 -27.88 32.60
CA CYS A 21 33.83 -27.03 31.64
C CYS A 21 33.13 -25.69 31.50
N PRO A 22 33.80 -24.56 31.73
CA PRO A 22 33.21 -23.25 31.41
C PRO A 22 33.14 -23.09 29.89
N ARG A 23 31.95 -23.29 29.32
CA ARG A 23 31.66 -22.82 27.96
C ARG A 23 31.82 -21.31 27.98
N LYS A 24 32.90 -20.78 27.40
CA LYS A 24 33.00 -19.41 26.99
C LYS A 24 31.87 -19.14 26.01
N GLY A 25 30.76 -18.62 26.50
CA GLY A 25 29.70 -18.07 25.69
C GLY A 25 30.29 -16.94 24.84
N LYS A 26 30.35 -17.14 23.52
CA LYS A 26 30.55 -16.02 22.60
C LYS A 26 29.35 -15.09 22.84
N THR A 27 29.60 -13.99 23.56
CA THR A 27 28.67 -12.86 23.61
C THR A 27 28.50 -12.37 22.18
N VAL A 28 27.39 -12.75 21.55
CA VAL A 28 26.92 -12.10 20.31
C VAL A 28 26.79 -10.63 20.70
N PRO A 29 27.47 -9.70 20.03
CA PRO A 29 27.25 -8.29 20.29
C PRO A 29 25.75 -8.02 20.05
N LYS A 30 25.04 -7.65 21.11
CA LYS A 30 23.65 -7.15 20.98
C LYS A 30 23.76 -5.92 20.09
N ALA A 31 23.38 -6.08 18.82
CA ALA A 31 23.29 -4.96 17.91
C ALA A 31 22.45 -3.90 18.62
N ALA A 32 23.06 -2.76 18.92
CA ALA A 32 22.31 -1.63 19.43
C ALA A 32 21.18 -1.37 18.42
N PRO A 33 19.93 -1.21 18.88
CA PRO A 33 18.87 -0.85 17.97
C PRO A 33 19.33 0.41 17.23
N ALA A 34 19.50 0.32 15.92
CA ALA A 34 19.68 1.48 15.09
C ALA A 34 18.51 2.39 15.45
N LYS A 35 18.78 3.55 16.02
CA LYS A 35 17.78 4.59 16.20
C LYS A 35 17.32 4.95 14.81
N SER A 36 16.27 4.29 14.33
CA SER A 36 15.54 4.78 13.17
C SER A 36 15.05 6.16 13.60
N ALA A 37 15.63 7.20 12.99
CA ALA A 37 15.15 8.56 13.20
C ALA A 37 13.74 8.62 12.59
N LEU A 38 12.74 8.29 13.43
CA LEU A 38 11.35 8.58 13.12
C LEU A 38 11.26 10.10 12.97
N PRO A 39 10.59 10.63 11.95
CA PRO A 39 10.15 12.01 11.96
C PRO A 39 9.44 12.26 13.29
N ASP A 40 9.71 13.39 13.94
CA ASP A 40 9.39 13.70 15.34
C ASP A 40 7.92 13.48 15.78
N SER A 41 7.03 13.06 14.88
CA SER A 41 5.61 12.86 15.14
C SER A 41 5.00 11.58 14.52
N ALA A 42 5.80 10.73 13.87
CA ALA A 42 5.27 9.47 13.32
C ALA A 42 5.18 8.39 14.40
N ASP A 43 4.05 7.71 14.49
CA ASP A 43 3.80 6.61 15.43
C ASP A 43 4.60 5.37 15.04
N GLN A 44 4.74 5.11 13.73
CA GLN A 44 5.40 3.93 13.17
C GLN A 44 5.96 4.16 11.78
N ILE A 45 7.05 3.48 11.44
CA ILE A 45 7.56 3.32 10.07
C ILE A 45 7.45 1.84 9.66
N ALA A 46 6.95 1.61 8.46
CA ALA A 46 6.98 0.30 7.81
C ALA A 46 7.61 0.42 6.42
N PHE A 47 8.39 -0.60 6.04
CA PHE A 47 8.97 -0.73 4.69
C PHE A 47 8.26 -1.85 3.94
N GLY A 48 8.05 -1.66 2.63
CA GLY A 48 7.33 -2.62 1.81
C GLY A 48 5.86 -2.76 2.24
N ALA A 49 5.22 -1.63 2.59
CA ALA A 49 3.84 -1.63 3.07
C ALA A 49 2.86 -2.10 1.99
N ARG A 50 1.87 -2.90 2.41
CA ARG A 50 0.80 -3.43 1.57
C ARG A 50 -0.54 -3.24 2.25
N VAL A 51 -1.48 -2.58 1.56
CA VAL A 51 -2.85 -2.35 2.03
C VAL A 51 -3.82 -2.91 1.01
N ILE A 52 -4.74 -3.77 1.46
CA ILE A 52 -5.82 -4.29 0.61
C ILE A 52 -7.04 -3.39 0.77
N LEU A 53 -7.53 -2.88 -0.35
CA LEU A 53 -8.71 -2.03 -0.40
C LEU A 53 -9.94 -2.90 -0.67
N THR A 54 -10.86 -2.95 0.28
CA THR A 54 -12.07 -3.77 0.17
C THR A 54 -13.32 -2.90 0.20
N ASP A 55 -14.33 -3.31 -0.53
CA ASP A 55 -15.69 -2.78 -0.45
C ASP A 55 -16.67 -3.95 -0.29
N LYS A 56 -17.44 -3.94 0.81
CA LYS A 56 -18.40 -5.02 1.15
C LYS A 56 -17.78 -6.41 1.10
N GLY A 57 -16.52 -6.54 1.56
CA GLY A 57 -15.77 -7.81 1.55
C GLY A 57 -15.17 -8.22 0.20
N VAL A 58 -15.37 -7.43 -0.85
CA VAL A 58 -14.77 -7.67 -2.17
C VAL A 58 -13.48 -6.86 -2.30
N ASN A 59 -12.40 -7.50 -2.72
CA ASN A 59 -11.14 -6.83 -3.02
C ASN A 59 -11.31 -5.91 -4.25
N LYS A 60 -11.12 -4.62 -4.05
CA LYS A 60 -11.20 -3.58 -5.10
C LYS A 60 -9.84 -3.07 -5.53
N GLY A 61 -8.82 -3.27 -4.71
CA GLY A 61 -7.49 -2.82 -5.02
C GLY A 61 -6.43 -3.25 -4.01
N GLU A 62 -5.20 -3.06 -4.42
CA GLU A 62 -4.01 -3.32 -3.62
C GLU A 62 -3.07 -2.13 -3.74
N LEU A 63 -2.81 -1.49 -2.61
CA LEU A 63 -1.89 -0.36 -2.49
C LEU A 63 -0.56 -0.85 -1.91
N LEU A 64 0.49 -0.70 -2.68
CA LEU A 64 1.86 -0.96 -2.28
C LEU A 64 2.61 0.36 -2.10
N ALA A 65 3.50 0.41 -1.12
CA ALA A 65 4.40 1.54 -0.92
C ALA A 65 5.76 1.05 -0.41
N ASP A 66 6.84 1.70 -0.85
CA ASP A 66 8.18 1.37 -0.36
C ASP A 66 8.35 1.71 1.11
N THR A 67 7.76 2.83 1.53
CA THR A 67 7.78 3.29 2.91
C THR A 67 6.41 3.84 3.29
N SER A 68 5.95 3.47 4.46
CA SER A 68 4.75 4.00 5.11
C SER A 68 5.11 4.58 6.47
N LEU A 69 4.73 5.81 6.70
CA LEU A 69 4.76 6.50 7.99
C LEU A 69 3.34 6.56 8.52
N THR A 70 3.12 6.04 9.71
CA THR A 70 1.80 6.03 10.35
C THR A 70 1.68 7.19 11.33
N TYR A 71 0.55 7.86 11.34
CA TYR A 71 0.21 8.99 12.20
C TYR A 71 -1.22 8.87 12.73
N ASP A 72 -1.53 9.69 13.71
CA ASP A 72 -2.87 9.89 14.23
C ASP A 72 -3.51 8.56 14.70
N ASP A 73 -2.78 7.82 15.55
CA ASP A 73 -3.18 6.49 16.08
C ASP A 73 -3.56 5.51 14.97
N GLY A 74 -2.77 5.49 13.92
CA GLY A 74 -2.94 4.54 12.81
C GLY A 74 -3.97 4.92 11.76
N THR A 75 -4.55 6.12 11.82
CA THR A 75 -5.62 6.50 10.89
C THR A 75 -5.16 7.23 9.65
N ARG A 76 -3.90 7.71 9.62
CA ARG A 76 -3.29 8.39 8.48
C ARG A 76 -1.94 7.76 8.13
N LEU A 77 -1.79 7.35 6.89
CA LEU A 77 -0.54 6.85 6.35
C LEU A 77 0.04 7.86 5.35
N GLU A 78 1.30 8.22 5.54
CA GLU A 78 2.09 8.89 4.52
C GLU A 78 2.95 7.87 3.80
N LEU A 79 2.85 7.83 2.48
CA LEU A 79 3.36 6.76 1.63
C LEU A 79 4.38 7.31 0.65
N ARG A 80 5.43 6.54 0.37
CA ARG A 80 6.43 6.85 -0.65
C ARG A 80 6.46 5.78 -1.71
N ARG A 81 6.58 6.21 -2.98
CA ARG A 81 6.60 5.36 -4.17
C ARG A 81 5.42 4.39 -4.17
N ILE A 82 4.23 4.96 -4.32
CA ILE A 82 2.99 4.18 -4.31
C ILE A 82 2.74 3.51 -5.65
N ASN A 83 2.18 2.32 -5.57
CA ASN A 83 1.61 1.59 -6.69
C ASN A 83 0.26 1.00 -6.24
N LEU A 84 -0.83 1.53 -6.76
CA LEU A 84 -2.18 1.05 -6.50
C LEU A 84 -2.66 0.26 -7.72
N THR A 85 -2.95 -1.01 -7.52
CA THR A 85 -3.60 -1.86 -8.52
C THR A 85 -5.10 -1.88 -8.26
N PHE A 86 -5.90 -1.68 -9.30
CA PHE A 86 -7.36 -1.79 -9.26
C PHE A 86 -7.80 -3.15 -9.78
N TYR A 87 -8.85 -3.70 -9.18
CA TYR A 87 -9.47 -4.94 -9.61
C TYR A 87 -10.93 -4.71 -10.03
N ASN A 88 -11.37 -5.41 -11.06
CA ASN A 88 -12.77 -5.44 -11.46
C ASN A 88 -13.59 -6.38 -10.55
N SER A 89 -14.88 -6.50 -10.82
CA SER A 89 -15.80 -7.36 -10.04
C SER A 89 -15.46 -8.86 -10.12
N LEU A 90 -14.69 -9.28 -11.11
CA LEU A 90 -14.21 -10.66 -11.29
C LEU A 90 -12.84 -10.90 -10.61
N GLY A 91 -12.29 -9.90 -9.91
CA GLY A 91 -10.97 -9.98 -9.28
C GLY A 91 -9.80 -9.89 -10.25
N GLN A 92 -10.04 -9.56 -11.51
CA GLN A 92 -8.99 -9.35 -12.50
C GLN A 92 -8.45 -7.92 -12.40
N LYS A 93 -7.16 -7.75 -12.66
CA LYS A 93 -6.54 -6.44 -12.76
C LYS A 93 -7.25 -5.62 -13.83
N ASP A 94 -7.60 -4.38 -13.49
CA ASP A 94 -8.34 -3.44 -14.35
C ASP A 94 -7.56 -2.13 -14.58
N GLY A 95 -6.41 -2.00 -13.95
CA GLY A 95 -5.49 -0.87 -14.12
C GLY A 95 -4.59 -0.64 -12.93
N THR A 96 -3.75 0.39 -13.03
CA THR A 96 -2.81 0.80 -11.97
C THR A 96 -2.76 2.31 -11.84
N MET A 97 -2.42 2.79 -10.64
CA MET A 97 -2.04 4.17 -10.37
C MET A 97 -0.69 4.19 -9.66
N THR A 98 0.27 4.94 -10.19
CA THR A 98 1.58 5.14 -9.56
C THR A 98 1.80 6.60 -9.23
N ALA A 99 2.57 6.89 -8.16
CA ALA A 99 3.00 8.24 -7.81
C ALA A 99 4.25 8.21 -6.93
N ARG A 100 4.93 9.34 -6.82
CA ARG A 100 6.12 9.47 -5.95
C ARG A 100 5.78 9.42 -4.46
N ALA A 101 4.65 9.99 -4.09
CA ALA A 101 4.17 10.05 -2.71
C ALA A 101 2.64 10.00 -2.64
N GLY A 102 2.11 9.75 -1.47
CA GLY A 102 0.68 9.83 -1.22
C GLY A 102 0.34 9.83 0.25
N THR A 103 -0.90 10.12 0.53
CA THR A 103 -1.49 10.04 1.86
C THR A 103 -2.73 9.16 1.79
N TYR A 104 -2.84 8.18 2.66
CA TYR A 104 -4.05 7.41 2.84
C TYR A 104 -4.71 7.77 4.16
N ASN A 105 -5.87 8.40 4.09
CA ASN A 105 -6.72 8.66 5.24
C ASN A 105 -7.75 7.55 5.37
N MET A 106 -7.56 6.67 6.36
CA MET A 106 -8.42 5.50 6.57
C MET A 106 -9.84 5.87 7.05
N ARG A 107 -9.98 6.96 7.83
CA ARG A 107 -11.30 7.42 8.31
C ARG A 107 -12.18 7.89 7.16
N LEU A 108 -11.57 8.57 6.19
CA LEU A 108 -12.27 9.09 5.01
C LEU A 108 -12.29 8.11 3.85
N SER A 109 -11.57 6.97 3.96
CA SER A 109 -11.33 6.01 2.88
C SER A 109 -10.84 6.73 1.61
N ARG A 110 -9.86 7.66 1.77
CA ARG A 110 -9.39 8.53 0.70
C ARG A 110 -7.88 8.42 0.54
N ILE A 111 -7.44 8.18 -0.69
CA ILE A 111 -6.04 8.15 -1.08
C ILE A 111 -5.76 9.39 -1.93
N GLU A 112 -4.80 10.19 -1.51
CA GLU A 112 -4.27 11.30 -2.28
C GLU A 112 -2.88 10.93 -2.80
N ALA A 113 -2.74 10.83 -4.12
CA ALA A 113 -1.48 10.58 -4.82
C ALA A 113 -0.87 11.90 -5.30
N ARG A 114 0.44 12.08 -5.13
CA ARG A 114 1.17 13.29 -5.50
C ARG A 114 2.50 12.99 -6.17
N GLY A 115 2.86 13.84 -7.11
CA GLY A 115 4.12 13.81 -7.86
C GLY A 115 4.13 12.71 -8.92
N ASP A 116 4.11 13.14 -10.18
CA ASP A 116 4.14 12.28 -11.37
C ASP A 116 3.09 11.16 -11.31
N VAL A 117 1.85 11.55 -10.95
CA VAL A 117 0.75 10.59 -10.90
C VAL A 117 0.44 10.09 -12.29
N VAL A 118 0.44 8.78 -12.44
CA VAL A 118 0.10 8.09 -13.68
C VAL A 118 -0.95 7.03 -13.39
N VAL A 119 -2.10 7.13 -14.03
CA VAL A 119 -3.14 6.09 -14.05
C VAL A 119 -3.13 5.42 -15.41
N VAL A 120 -2.98 4.10 -15.44
CA VAL A 120 -3.06 3.30 -16.66
C VAL A 120 -4.20 2.32 -16.52
N ARG A 121 -5.06 2.25 -17.53
CA ARG A 121 -6.17 1.30 -17.59
C ARG A 121 -5.91 0.23 -18.63
N ASP A 122 -6.47 -0.96 -18.44
CA ASP A 122 -6.29 -2.10 -19.35
C ASP A 122 -6.93 -1.87 -20.73
N ASP A 123 -7.86 -0.89 -20.83
CA ASP A 123 -8.45 -0.45 -22.11
C ASP A 123 -7.56 0.55 -22.90
N GLY A 124 -6.32 0.79 -22.45
CA GLY A 124 -5.33 1.65 -23.09
C GLY A 124 -5.41 3.13 -22.70
N LYS A 125 -6.33 3.52 -21.83
CA LYS A 125 -6.37 4.89 -21.30
C LYS A 125 -5.19 5.15 -20.37
N ARG A 126 -4.59 6.34 -20.48
CA ARG A 126 -3.50 6.80 -19.63
C ARG A 126 -3.74 8.24 -19.20
N LEU A 127 -3.89 8.43 -17.89
CA LEU A 127 -4.01 9.75 -17.28
C LEU A 127 -2.70 10.11 -16.58
N THR A 128 -2.26 11.35 -16.74
CA THR A 128 -1.13 11.92 -16.01
C THR A 128 -1.54 13.24 -15.34
N SER A 129 -1.09 13.46 -14.11
CA SER A 129 -1.32 14.68 -13.34
C SER A 129 -0.25 14.83 -12.25
N GLN A 130 -0.16 16.01 -11.63
CA GLN A 130 0.69 16.19 -10.45
C GLN A 130 0.02 15.67 -9.16
N GLN A 131 -1.31 15.62 -9.15
CA GLN A 131 -2.09 15.14 -8.01
C GLN A 131 -3.37 14.46 -8.51
N VAL A 132 -3.76 13.38 -7.84
CA VAL A 132 -5.07 12.73 -8.02
C VAL A 132 -5.54 12.24 -6.66
N VAL A 133 -6.80 12.49 -6.35
CA VAL A 133 -7.46 11.95 -5.16
C VAL A 133 -8.39 10.82 -5.58
N PHE A 134 -8.27 9.68 -4.91
CA PHE A 134 -9.19 8.57 -5.00
C PHE A 134 -10.06 8.50 -3.75
N ASP A 135 -11.34 8.78 -3.90
CA ASP A 135 -12.36 8.60 -2.87
C ASP A 135 -13.00 7.23 -3.06
N GLN A 136 -12.70 6.30 -2.13
CA GLN A 136 -13.18 4.91 -2.23
C GLN A 136 -14.68 4.80 -1.98
N VAL A 137 -15.22 5.65 -1.08
CA VAL A 137 -16.66 5.64 -0.74
C VAL A 137 -17.50 6.03 -1.93
N ARG A 138 -17.07 7.09 -2.64
CA ARG A 138 -17.74 7.57 -3.86
C ARG A 138 -17.34 6.79 -5.10
N ASN A 139 -16.29 5.98 -5.00
CA ASN A 139 -15.64 5.31 -6.13
C ASN A 139 -15.30 6.30 -7.26
N GLN A 140 -14.59 7.37 -6.90
CA GLN A 140 -14.35 8.50 -7.77
C GLN A 140 -12.89 8.98 -7.71
N PHE A 141 -12.34 9.32 -8.87
CA PHE A 141 -11.15 10.14 -9.00
C PHE A 141 -11.51 11.61 -9.14
N PHE A 142 -10.73 12.47 -8.54
CA PHE A 142 -10.80 13.90 -8.80
C PHE A 142 -9.46 14.58 -8.56
N THR A 143 -9.27 15.74 -9.17
CA THR A 143 -8.18 16.67 -8.95
C THR A 143 -8.58 18.08 -9.34
N ASP A 144 -7.87 19.06 -8.82
CA ASP A 144 -7.88 20.46 -9.26
C ASP A 144 -6.62 20.83 -10.07
N SER A 145 -5.68 19.89 -10.21
CA SER A 145 -4.42 20.07 -10.93
C SER A 145 -4.59 19.89 -12.44
N ALA A 146 -3.60 20.36 -13.19
CA ALA A 146 -3.52 20.10 -14.63
C ALA A 146 -3.40 18.60 -14.91
N PHE A 147 -4.00 18.14 -15.98
CA PHE A 147 -3.96 16.75 -16.39
C PHE A 147 -3.81 16.58 -17.91
N VAL A 148 -3.33 15.40 -18.30
CA VAL A 148 -3.39 14.89 -19.68
C VAL A 148 -4.01 13.50 -19.64
N LEU A 149 -5.12 13.30 -20.35
CA LEU A 149 -5.75 12.00 -20.55
C LEU A 149 -5.55 11.58 -22.01
N ASN A 150 -4.77 10.51 -22.21
CA ASN A 150 -4.62 9.86 -23.50
C ASN A 150 -5.58 8.68 -23.57
N GLU A 151 -6.43 8.68 -24.57
CA GLU A 151 -7.26 7.56 -25.00
C GLU A 151 -6.73 7.04 -26.36
N PRO A 152 -7.08 5.85 -26.81
CA PRO A 152 -6.59 5.31 -28.07
C PRO A 152 -6.73 6.23 -29.29
N ASN A 153 -7.79 7.05 -29.31
CA ASN A 153 -8.13 7.92 -30.46
C ASN A 153 -8.29 9.39 -30.07
N LYS A 154 -7.96 9.78 -28.86
CA LYS A 154 -8.17 11.16 -28.37
C LYS A 154 -7.15 11.51 -27.30
N VAL A 155 -6.81 12.79 -27.24
CA VAL A 155 -6.04 13.36 -26.13
C VAL A 155 -6.86 14.50 -25.53
N PHE A 156 -7.07 14.45 -24.23
CA PHE A 156 -7.72 15.52 -23.47
C PHE A 156 -6.72 16.15 -22.53
N THR A 157 -6.75 17.46 -22.45
CA THR A 157 -5.97 18.23 -21.46
C THR A 157 -6.89 19.23 -20.78
N GLY A 158 -6.54 19.62 -19.58
CA GLY A 158 -7.28 20.63 -18.82
C GLY A 158 -6.75 20.81 -17.41
N VAL A 159 -7.50 21.54 -16.61
CA VAL A 159 -7.24 21.78 -15.20
C VAL A 159 -8.45 21.34 -14.40
N GLY A 160 -8.23 20.40 -13.49
CA GLY A 160 -9.29 19.78 -12.71
C GLY A 160 -10.16 18.80 -13.50
N PHE A 161 -10.43 17.65 -12.91
CA PHE A 161 -11.38 16.68 -13.43
C PHE A 161 -12.07 15.91 -12.31
N GLU A 162 -13.19 15.30 -12.65
CA GLU A 162 -13.88 14.25 -11.88
C GLU A 162 -14.14 13.07 -12.80
N SER A 163 -13.97 11.85 -12.30
CA SER A 163 -14.22 10.63 -13.07
C SER A 163 -14.42 9.42 -12.16
N ASP A 164 -15.06 8.37 -12.68
CA ASP A 164 -14.94 7.04 -12.10
C ASP A 164 -13.51 6.49 -12.27
N PRO A 165 -13.07 5.49 -11.48
CA PRO A 165 -11.73 4.94 -11.58
C PRO A 165 -11.40 4.30 -12.94
N ARG A 166 -12.41 3.95 -13.74
CA ARG A 166 -12.24 3.42 -15.10
C ARG A 166 -12.04 4.50 -16.15
N LEU A 167 -12.10 5.78 -15.75
CA LEU A 167 -12.02 6.93 -16.67
C LEU A 167 -13.10 6.88 -17.78
N THR A 168 -14.28 6.33 -17.45
CA THR A 168 -15.39 6.18 -18.39
C THR A 168 -16.29 7.42 -18.37
N ASN A 169 -16.61 7.90 -17.16
CA ASN A 169 -17.42 9.10 -16.94
C ASN A 169 -16.52 10.29 -16.61
N PHE A 170 -15.70 10.69 -17.59
CA PHE A 170 -14.70 11.72 -17.40
C PHE A 170 -15.28 13.12 -17.63
N ARG A 171 -15.18 13.99 -16.63
CA ARG A 171 -15.60 15.37 -16.66
C ARG A 171 -14.43 16.30 -16.39
N CYS A 172 -14.03 17.07 -17.38
CA CYS A 172 -13.06 18.13 -17.23
C CYS A 172 -13.73 19.39 -16.65
N LEU A 173 -13.04 20.11 -15.77
CA LEU A 173 -13.59 21.26 -15.05
C LEU A 173 -13.23 22.61 -15.67
N LYS A 174 -11.96 22.80 -16.09
CA LYS A 174 -11.45 24.07 -16.62
C LYS A 174 -10.45 23.83 -17.74
N GLU A 175 -10.34 24.81 -18.65
CA GLU A 175 -9.35 24.84 -19.74
C GLU A 175 -9.34 23.56 -20.59
N CYS A 176 -10.51 22.98 -20.79
CA CYS A 176 -10.66 21.68 -21.43
C CYS A 176 -10.37 21.77 -22.92
N LYS A 177 -9.41 20.99 -23.39
CA LYS A 177 -9.05 20.84 -24.81
C LYS A 177 -9.04 19.37 -25.17
N GLY A 178 -9.59 19.03 -26.35
CA GLY A 178 -9.55 17.69 -26.89
C GLY A 178 -9.03 17.73 -28.32
N THR A 179 -8.07 16.82 -28.65
CA THR A 179 -7.57 16.64 -30.01
C THR A 179 -7.79 15.19 -30.41
N ALA A 180 -8.41 14.97 -31.58
CA ALA A 180 -8.42 13.67 -32.21
C ALA A 180 -7.15 13.51 -33.04
N PRO A 181 -6.52 12.30 -33.12
CA PRO A 181 -5.42 12.06 -34.02
C PRO A 181 -5.88 12.26 -35.47
N VAL A 182 -5.10 13.00 -36.24
CA VAL A 182 -5.34 13.15 -37.67
C VAL A 182 -5.04 11.80 -38.32
N GLN A 183 -6.07 11.11 -38.81
CA GLN A 183 -5.88 9.95 -39.65
C GLN A 183 -5.35 10.44 -41.02
N VAL A 184 -4.08 10.24 -41.29
CA VAL A 184 -3.55 10.42 -42.65
C VAL A 184 -4.01 9.21 -43.46
N PRO A 185 -4.87 9.41 -44.48
CA PRO A 185 -5.25 8.29 -45.32
C PRO A 185 -4.00 7.79 -46.08
N THR A 186 -3.60 6.57 -45.82
CA THR A 186 -2.62 5.84 -46.62
C THR A 186 -3.25 5.60 -47.99
N ARG A 187 -2.66 6.22 -49.05
CA ARG A 187 -2.95 5.92 -50.44
C ARG A 187 -2.37 4.57 -50.81
#